data_ab57cd0b767b2e38bb38e36a97e95471
#
_entry.id   ab57cd0b767b2e38bb38e36a97e95471
#
_cell.length_a   1.000
_cell.length_b   1.000
_cell.length_c   1.000
_cell.angle_alpha   90.00
_cell.angle_beta   90.00
_cell.angle_gamma   90.00
#
_symmetry.space_group_name_H-M   'P 1'
#
loop_
_entity.id
_entity.type
_entity.pdbx_description
1 polymer ?
#
loop_
_entity_poly.entity_id
_entity_poly.type
_entity_poly.pdbx_seq_one_letter_code
_entity_poly.pdbx_strand_id
1 'polypeptide(L)'
;GIERVEVLRDGASAIYGADAVAGVVNTVLKNDFEGFNLRARFDNYENLPRNDHRLNLEWGKNLNGGRTNIGVFADYYHRDRVNAQDDPKWADENYSRYLTDPDWIDEFGDNYSSNSAFPQIDFRSGSQGDLMEALGYADGSGEIVTYPAGDARCVFPINANVCGAPDTSGNFDYNKNMFRDVSSELDRYNVFLYVNHEMENGVESFTELSWYKAESNFNADASYLSIGASDLQLGPEYYYNPFGPCLLADGSENPNRAAAADEAGIDCNGERMEVDNFRALEAPRVSETDNDVFRILQGFRGSLGDWDWETAVVYSEASRENITHDRISNTLMQELLNSSSPDTYHMVNGWAGDREGHEPALIDVYRKDKTDLKMIDFKFTNAELFNLPAGPVGFLAGMEYREESFSDDRDPRLDGTIAYVAYEGATFPEVSDVANSSPTADNSGERDVNSLFTEFAIPVLDTLDGQLALRVENLSDVGDSTVGKIAFGWRPIEQLLFRGSWSEAFRAPNLFTVNEALVVRQNTRIDAVCDYVEDVTGANLDTDCTPSVQR
;
A
#
# COMPACT_ATOMS: atom_id res chain seq x y z
N GLY A 1 21.71 16.55 11.80
CA GLY A 1 21.91 15.75 12.99
C GLY A 1 22.75 14.49 12.81
N ILE A 2 23.05 14.02 11.58
CA ILE A 2 23.90 12.84 11.34
C ILE A 2 25.36 13.24 11.44
N GLU A 3 26.15 12.48 12.20
CA GLU A 3 27.60 12.63 12.28
C GLU A 3 28.27 11.78 11.21
N ARG A 4 27.95 10.47 11.18
CA ARG A 4 28.50 9.51 10.20
C ARG A 4 27.57 8.34 9.97
N VAL A 5 27.83 7.59 8.92
CA VAL A 5 27.17 6.31 8.63
C VAL A 5 28.22 5.21 8.63
N GLU A 6 27.98 4.17 9.41
CA GLU A 6 28.83 2.99 9.53
C GLU A 6 28.16 1.81 8.83
N VAL A 7 28.91 1.05 8.03
CA VAL A 7 28.40 -0.10 7.30
C VAL A 7 29.19 -1.35 7.67
N LEU A 8 28.53 -2.28 8.36
CA LEU A 8 29.05 -3.62 8.59
C LEU A 8 28.58 -4.53 7.45
N ARG A 9 29.52 -5.00 6.61
CA ARG A 9 29.25 -5.81 5.41
C ARG A 9 29.38 -7.32 5.69
N ASP A 10 28.88 -7.76 6.81
CA ASP A 10 29.01 -9.13 7.27
C ASP A 10 27.78 -9.53 8.08
N GLY A 11 27.44 -10.83 8.11
CA GLY A 11 26.37 -11.33 8.95
C GLY A 11 26.58 -10.93 10.41
N ALA A 12 25.59 -10.30 11.00
CA ALA A 12 25.69 -9.68 12.32
C ALA A 12 24.56 -10.08 13.28
N SER A 13 23.77 -11.10 12.93
CA SER A 13 22.64 -11.56 13.74
C SER A 13 23.04 -11.99 15.15
N ALA A 14 24.28 -12.46 15.35
CA ALA A 14 24.80 -12.82 16.67
C ALA A 14 24.90 -11.63 17.65
N ILE A 15 24.97 -10.38 17.17
CA ILE A 15 25.05 -9.18 18.01
C ILE A 15 23.79 -8.32 17.89
N TYR A 16 23.31 -8.09 16.66
CA TYR A 16 22.19 -7.20 16.36
C TYR A 16 20.83 -7.89 16.31
N GLY A 17 20.79 -9.24 16.47
CA GLY A 17 19.55 -10.01 16.50
C GLY A 17 19.02 -10.40 15.12
N ALA A 18 17.76 -10.80 15.10
CA ALA A 18 17.02 -11.11 13.88
C ALA A 18 17.15 -9.96 12.86
N ASP A 19 17.05 -10.29 11.57
CA ASP A 19 17.14 -9.36 10.43
C ASP A 19 18.54 -8.84 10.04
N ALA A 20 19.55 -8.91 10.91
CA ALA A 20 20.93 -8.55 10.56
C ALA A 20 21.65 -9.64 9.73
N VAL A 21 20.97 -10.15 8.68
CA VAL A 21 21.38 -11.34 7.89
C VAL A 21 22.60 -11.04 7.00
N ALA A 22 22.55 -9.95 6.24
CA ALA A 22 23.57 -9.61 5.24
C ALA A 22 24.50 -8.47 5.69
N GLY A 23 24.15 -7.78 6.76
CA GLY A 23 24.92 -6.66 7.30
C GLY A 23 24.09 -5.69 8.10
N VAL A 24 24.75 -4.61 8.58
CA VAL A 24 24.12 -3.54 9.36
C VAL A 24 24.56 -2.19 8.82
N VAL A 25 23.61 -1.28 8.66
CA VAL A 25 23.88 0.14 8.41
C VAL A 25 23.53 0.90 9.67
N ASN A 26 24.54 1.44 10.35
CA ASN A 26 24.37 2.23 11.57
C ASN A 26 24.52 3.72 11.26
N THR A 27 23.49 4.50 11.58
CA THR A 27 23.50 5.96 11.46
C THR A 27 23.80 6.55 12.82
N VAL A 28 24.99 7.09 12.98
CA VAL A 28 25.45 7.74 14.21
C VAL A 28 25.01 9.21 14.18
N LEU A 29 24.24 9.60 15.19
CA LEU A 29 23.78 10.98 15.35
C LEU A 29 24.82 11.82 16.11
N LYS A 30 24.83 13.13 15.86
CA LYS A 30 25.61 14.07 16.66
C LYS A 30 25.08 14.07 18.10
N ASN A 31 25.96 13.96 19.07
CA ASN A 31 25.63 13.87 20.49
C ASN A 31 26.40 14.86 21.37
N ASP A 32 27.19 15.77 20.76
CA ASP A 32 28.02 16.76 21.44
C ASP A 32 27.99 18.14 20.74
N PHE A 33 26.94 18.38 19.94
CA PHE A 33 26.85 19.62 19.14
C PHE A 33 26.79 20.86 20.03
N GLU A 34 27.62 21.87 19.73
CA GLU A 34 27.58 23.19 20.35
C GLU A 34 27.46 24.26 19.26
N GLY A 35 26.46 25.12 19.36
CA GLY A 35 26.23 26.20 18.43
C GLY A 35 24.79 26.27 17.92
N PHE A 36 24.64 27.06 16.88
CA PHE A 36 23.37 27.30 16.20
C PHE A 36 23.58 27.27 14.68
N ASN A 37 22.75 26.51 13.99
CA ASN A 37 22.72 26.47 12.53
C ASN A 37 21.27 26.50 12.07
N LEU A 38 20.95 27.44 11.15
CA LEU A 38 19.65 27.53 10.52
C LEU A 38 19.86 27.51 9.01
N ARG A 39 19.22 26.56 8.33
CA ARG A 39 19.25 26.45 6.88
C ARG A 39 17.84 26.48 6.33
N ALA A 40 17.59 27.41 5.42
CA ALA A 40 16.40 27.42 4.58
C ALA A 40 16.78 27.05 3.15
N ARG A 41 15.96 26.22 2.53
CA ARG A 41 16.09 25.85 1.12
C ARG A 41 14.73 25.97 0.46
N PHE A 42 14.75 26.52 -0.75
CA PHE A 42 13.62 26.65 -1.63
C PHE A 42 14.02 26.08 -2.99
N ASP A 43 13.27 25.12 -3.49
CA ASP A 43 13.46 24.54 -4.81
C ASP A 43 12.22 24.83 -5.65
N ASN A 44 12.41 25.36 -6.86
CA ASN A 44 11.38 25.57 -7.85
C ASN A 44 11.72 24.72 -9.07
N TYR A 45 10.72 24.10 -9.65
CA TYR A 45 10.89 23.22 -10.81
C TYR A 45 10.42 23.94 -12.07
N GLU A 46 11.31 24.07 -13.05
CA GLU A 46 10.97 24.59 -14.36
C GLU A 46 9.97 23.64 -15.03
N ASN A 47 8.89 24.18 -15.57
CA ASN A 47 7.81 23.46 -16.26
C ASN A 47 6.90 22.58 -15.39
N LEU A 48 7.00 22.64 -14.06
CA LEU A 48 6.06 21.99 -13.15
C LEU A 48 5.58 22.98 -12.10
N PRO A 49 4.31 22.95 -11.67
CA PRO A 49 3.77 23.81 -10.62
C PRO A 49 4.19 23.35 -9.23
N ARG A 50 5.47 22.97 -9.07
CA ARG A 50 6.00 22.39 -7.85
C ARG A 50 7.06 23.30 -7.22
N ASN A 51 6.88 23.54 -5.93
CA ASN A 51 7.87 24.15 -5.08
C ASN A 51 8.13 23.23 -3.88
N ASP A 52 9.38 23.11 -3.50
CA ASP A 52 9.76 22.43 -2.28
C ASP A 52 10.34 23.45 -1.31
N HIS A 53 9.89 23.43 -0.07
CA HIS A 53 10.39 24.27 1.01
C HIS A 53 10.98 23.41 2.10
N ARG A 54 12.18 23.79 2.56
CA ARG A 54 12.81 23.08 3.67
C ARG A 54 13.44 24.04 4.66
N LEU A 55 13.17 23.82 5.93
CA LEU A 55 13.77 24.54 7.03
C LEU A 55 14.43 23.55 8.00
N ASN A 56 15.74 23.70 8.22
CA ASN A 56 16.47 22.89 9.18
C ASN A 56 17.01 23.79 10.29
N LEU A 57 16.82 23.38 11.53
CA LEU A 57 17.37 24.00 12.73
C LEU A 57 18.27 22.99 13.44
N GLU A 58 19.48 23.41 13.80
CA GLU A 58 20.37 22.70 14.71
C GLU A 58 20.78 23.68 15.82
N TRP A 59 20.54 23.29 17.05
CA TRP A 59 20.96 24.03 18.23
C TRP A 59 21.53 23.10 19.28
N GLY A 60 22.61 23.49 19.92
CA GLY A 60 23.18 22.74 21.03
C GLY A 60 24.01 23.60 21.95
N LYS A 61 24.10 23.17 23.19
CA LYS A 61 24.83 23.92 24.23
C LYS A 61 25.43 23.01 25.29
N ASN A 62 26.69 23.30 25.62
CA ASN A 62 27.38 22.75 26.79
C ASN A 62 27.04 23.54 28.05
N LEU A 63 26.70 22.82 29.12
CA LEU A 63 26.35 23.34 30.44
C LEU A 63 27.22 22.66 31.51
N ASN A 64 27.20 23.17 32.73
CA ASN A 64 27.88 22.57 33.90
C ASN A 64 29.38 22.30 33.68
N GLY A 65 30.08 23.22 33.00
CA GLY A 65 31.50 23.04 32.69
C GLY A 65 31.81 21.96 31.65
N GLY A 66 30.88 21.67 30.77
CA GLY A 66 31.02 20.65 29.71
C GLY A 66 30.44 19.28 30.08
N ARG A 67 30.01 19.07 31.34
CA ARG A 67 29.43 17.79 31.78
C ARG A 67 28.01 17.51 31.25
N THR A 68 27.32 18.54 30.77
CA THR A 68 25.98 18.37 30.18
C THR A 68 25.97 18.96 28.79
N ASN A 69 25.58 18.17 27.78
CA ASN A 69 25.31 18.68 26.45
C ASN A 69 23.83 18.46 26.13
N ILE A 70 23.18 19.51 25.61
CA ILE A 70 21.79 19.47 25.15
C ILE A 70 21.79 19.86 23.69
N GLY A 71 21.16 19.06 22.82
CA GLY A 71 21.01 19.38 21.43
C GLY A 71 19.58 19.17 20.92
N VAL A 72 19.16 20.05 20.00
CA VAL A 72 17.87 19.98 19.32
C VAL A 72 18.11 20.08 17.82
N PHE A 73 17.51 19.17 17.07
CA PHE A 73 17.43 19.19 15.62
C PHE A 73 15.97 19.22 15.20
N ALA A 74 15.59 20.18 14.37
CA ALA A 74 14.24 20.27 13.82
C ALA A 74 14.31 20.42 12.29
N ASP A 75 13.44 19.72 11.61
CA ASP A 75 13.31 19.77 10.15
C ASP A 75 11.84 19.93 9.79
N TYR A 76 11.54 20.92 8.97
CA TYR A 76 10.28 21.08 8.28
C TYR A 76 10.51 20.96 6.79
N TYR A 77 9.66 20.18 6.11
CA TYR A 77 9.67 20.02 4.67
C TYR A 77 8.25 20.08 4.13
N HIS A 78 8.04 20.91 3.13
CA HIS A 78 6.81 20.99 2.35
C HIS A 78 7.12 20.73 0.89
N ARG A 79 6.22 20.03 0.22
CA ARG A 79 6.26 19.75 -1.21
C ARG A 79 4.87 19.95 -1.80
N ASP A 80 4.78 20.80 -2.85
CA ASP A 80 3.55 20.96 -3.62
C ASP A 80 3.19 19.69 -4.40
N ARG A 81 1.90 19.53 -4.65
CA ARG A 81 1.34 18.51 -5.53
C ARG A 81 1.80 18.70 -6.97
N VAL A 82 1.93 17.60 -7.71
CA VAL A 82 2.04 17.59 -9.16
C VAL A 82 1.00 16.63 -9.72
N ASN A 83 0.06 17.14 -10.49
CA ASN A 83 -0.91 16.34 -11.21
C ASN A 83 -0.35 15.90 -12.56
N ALA A 84 -0.80 14.78 -13.10
CA ALA A 84 -0.36 14.31 -14.41
C ALA A 84 -0.68 15.31 -15.53
N GLN A 85 -1.75 16.10 -15.40
CA GLN A 85 -2.13 17.15 -16.34
C GLN A 85 -1.15 18.33 -16.38
N ASP A 86 -0.27 18.46 -15.39
CA ASP A 86 0.72 19.55 -15.32
C ASP A 86 1.87 19.38 -16.33
N ASP A 87 2.09 18.17 -16.83
CA ASP A 87 3.12 17.88 -17.85
C ASP A 87 2.51 17.11 -19.03
N PRO A 88 2.61 17.64 -20.29
CA PRO A 88 2.10 16.97 -21.48
C PRO A 88 2.64 15.55 -21.72
N LYS A 89 3.74 15.15 -21.06
CA LYS A 89 4.25 13.78 -21.14
C LYS A 89 3.40 12.79 -20.38
N TRP A 90 2.76 13.21 -19.29
CA TRP A 90 1.97 12.37 -18.40
C TRP A 90 0.47 12.64 -18.49
N ALA A 91 0.08 13.78 -19.10
CA ALA A 91 -1.32 14.16 -19.21
C ALA A 91 -2.18 13.13 -19.96
N ASP A 92 -1.57 12.36 -20.81
CA ASP A 92 -2.21 11.38 -21.68
C ASP A 92 -1.53 10.02 -21.53
N GLU A 93 -2.31 8.96 -21.32
CA GLU A 93 -1.83 7.58 -21.16
C GLU A 93 -1.53 6.87 -22.50
N ASN A 94 -1.74 7.52 -23.64
CA ASN A 94 -1.27 7.01 -24.91
C ASN A 94 0.19 7.41 -25.14
N TYR A 95 1.10 6.47 -24.90
CA TYR A 95 2.54 6.63 -25.01
C TYR A 95 3.07 6.25 -26.39
N SER A 96 2.25 5.84 -27.35
CA SER A 96 2.65 5.43 -28.71
C SER A 96 3.56 6.45 -29.38
N ARG A 97 3.34 7.74 -29.10
CA ARG A 97 4.15 8.86 -29.60
C ARG A 97 5.62 8.88 -29.14
N TYR A 98 5.94 8.13 -28.09
CA TYR A 98 7.29 8.03 -27.53
C TYR A 98 8.00 6.72 -27.89
N LEU A 99 7.27 5.76 -28.45
CA LEU A 99 7.77 4.46 -28.83
C LEU A 99 8.08 4.46 -30.32
N THR A 100 9.16 3.79 -30.70
CA THR A 100 9.61 3.69 -32.10
C THR A 100 9.54 2.27 -32.65
N ASP A 101 9.47 1.28 -31.77
CA ASP A 101 9.35 -0.13 -32.12
C ASP A 101 7.85 -0.46 -32.27
N PRO A 102 7.41 -0.98 -33.44
CA PRO A 102 6.01 -1.32 -33.66
C PRO A 102 5.46 -2.34 -32.65
N ASP A 103 6.24 -3.35 -32.26
CA ASP A 103 5.80 -4.38 -31.31
C ASP A 103 5.58 -3.74 -29.92
N TRP A 104 6.37 -2.77 -29.55
CA TRP A 104 6.18 -2.03 -28.28
C TRP A 104 5.03 -1.03 -28.35
N ILE A 105 4.77 -0.46 -29.52
CA ILE A 105 3.60 0.42 -29.71
C ILE A 105 2.32 -0.36 -29.51
N ASP A 106 2.23 -1.55 -30.09
CA ASP A 106 1.05 -2.41 -29.99
C ASP A 106 0.84 -2.95 -28.56
N GLU A 107 1.93 -3.30 -27.86
CA GLU A 107 1.84 -3.90 -26.52
C GLU A 107 1.77 -2.86 -25.37
N PHE A 108 2.49 -1.74 -25.50
CA PHE A 108 2.65 -0.76 -24.40
C PHE A 108 2.26 0.67 -24.76
N GLY A 109 1.87 0.91 -26.01
CA GLY A 109 1.59 2.25 -26.50
C GLY A 109 0.31 2.83 -25.94
N ASP A 110 -0.73 2.04 -25.77
CA ASP A 110 -2.01 2.45 -25.23
C ASP A 110 -2.23 1.84 -23.84
N ASN A 111 -2.37 2.71 -22.83
CA ASN A 111 -2.62 2.33 -21.43
C ASN A 111 -3.93 2.91 -20.89
N TYR A 112 -4.81 3.33 -21.78
CA TYR A 112 -6.14 3.77 -21.38
C TYR A 112 -6.89 2.66 -20.64
N SER A 113 -7.81 3.05 -19.78
CA SER A 113 -8.68 2.12 -19.09
C SER A 113 -9.95 1.85 -19.93
N SER A 114 -10.34 0.59 -20.02
CA SER A 114 -11.65 0.19 -20.56
C SER A 114 -12.83 0.64 -19.68
N ASN A 115 -12.56 0.94 -18.41
CA ASN A 115 -13.57 1.47 -17.49
C ASN A 115 -13.77 2.96 -17.75
N SER A 116 -14.91 3.31 -18.36
CA SER A 116 -15.26 4.70 -18.71
C SER A 116 -16.65 5.08 -18.19
N ALA A 117 -17.11 6.28 -18.52
CA ALA A 117 -18.47 6.69 -18.23
C ALA A 117 -19.53 6.05 -19.15
N PHE A 118 -19.09 5.25 -20.10
CA PHE A 118 -19.92 4.50 -21.03
C PHE A 118 -19.81 3.02 -20.68
N PRO A 119 -20.74 2.47 -19.86
CA PRO A 119 -20.66 1.11 -19.37
C PRO A 119 -20.77 0.09 -20.48
N GLN A 120 -20.22 -1.07 -20.22
CA GLN A 120 -20.61 -2.30 -20.88
C GLN A 120 -21.85 -2.86 -20.18
N ILE A 121 -22.80 -3.35 -20.94
CA ILE A 121 -24.09 -3.85 -20.45
C ILE A 121 -24.27 -5.28 -20.96
N ASP A 122 -24.55 -6.19 -20.05
CA ASP A 122 -24.79 -7.59 -20.34
C ASP A 122 -26.19 -8.04 -19.88
N PHE A 123 -26.84 -8.90 -20.67
CA PHE A 123 -28.12 -9.51 -20.30
C PHE A 123 -27.89 -10.85 -19.60
N ARG A 124 -28.34 -10.99 -18.35
CA ARG A 124 -28.20 -12.24 -17.60
C ARG A 124 -29.21 -13.36 -17.96
N SER A 125 -30.25 -13.06 -18.67
CA SER A 125 -31.18 -14.06 -19.15
C SER A 125 -30.80 -14.47 -20.59
N GLY A 126 -30.82 -15.73 -20.95
CA GLY A 126 -30.35 -16.28 -22.22
C GLY A 126 -30.92 -15.67 -23.51
N SER A 127 -31.50 -14.46 -23.42
CA SER A 127 -32.00 -13.63 -24.55
C SER A 127 -30.88 -12.81 -25.23
N GLN A 128 -29.64 -12.95 -24.83
CA GLN A 128 -28.51 -12.12 -25.28
C GLN A 128 -28.21 -12.27 -26.77
N GLY A 129 -28.06 -13.49 -27.22
CA GLY A 129 -27.85 -13.78 -28.63
C GLY A 129 -29.00 -13.28 -29.51
N ASP A 130 -30.22 -13.30 -28.95
CA ASP A 130 -31.44 -12.93 -29.67
C ASP A 130 -31.51 -11.41 -29.92
N LEU A 131 -31.02 -10.57 -28.99
CA LEU A 131 -30.99 -9.10 -29.15
C LEU A 131 -30.08 -8.69 -30.31
N MET A 132 -28.83 -9.16 -30.29
CA MET A 132 -27.85 -8.79 -31.31
C MET A 132 -28.24 -9.37 -32.68
N GLU A 133 -28.75 -10.62 -32.72
CA GLU A 133 -29.28 -11.22 -33.93
C GLU A 133 -30.50 -10.45 -34.45
N ALA A 134 -31.43 -10.04 -33.58
CA ALA A 134 -32.60 -9.25 -33.95
C ALA A 134 -32.24 -7.86 -34.51
N LEU A 135 -31.14 -7.27 -33.99
CA LEU A 135 -30.57 -6.03 -34.51
C LEU A 135 -29.71 -6.23 -35.76
N GLY A 136 -29.56 -7.46 -36.24
CA GLY A 136 -28.85 -7.80 -37.47
C GLY A 136 -27.34 -8.01 -37.32
N TYR A 137 -26.86 -8.24 -36.09
CA TYR A 137 -25.46 -8.51 -35.80
C TYR A 137 -25.28 -9.99 -35.46
N ALA A 138 -24.42 -10.67 -36.19
CA ALA A 138 -24.13 -12.11 -36.04
C ALA A 138 -23.12 -12.37 -34.87
N ASP A 139 -23.10 -11.54 -33.87
CA ASP A 139 -22.16 -11.64 -32.78
C ASP A 139 -22.79 -12.24 -31.53
N GLY A 140 -22.19 -13.32 -31.04
CA GLY A 140 -22.80 -14.20 -30.07
C GLY A 140 -22.52 -13.90 -28.60
N SER A 141 -21.80 -12.81 -28.25
CA SER A 141 -21.48 -12.51 -26.85
C SER A 141 -22.68 -11.93 -26.09
N GLY A 142 -23.57 -11.20 -26.77
CA GLY A 142 -24.72 -10.55 -26.14
C GLY A 142 -24.38 -9.30 -25.31
N GLU A 143 -23.11 -8.96 -25.23
CA GLU A 143 -22.65 -7.77 -24.54
C GLU A 143 -22.79 -6.53 -25.42
N ILE A 144 -23.25 -5.45 -24.81
CA ILE A 144 -23.40 -4.14 -25.44
C ILE A 144 -22.40 -3.18 -24.83
N VAL A 145 -21.50 -2.67 -25.65
CA VAL A 145 -20.70 -1.50 -25.27
C VAL A 145 -21.43 -0.22 -25.60
N THR A 146 -21.30 0.79 -24.74
CA THR A 146 -21.95 2.06 -24.97
C THR A 146 -20.96 3.14 -25.35
N TYR A 147 -21.42 4.15 -26.11
CA TYR A 147 -20.62 5.25 -26.63
C TYR A 147 -21.41 6.57 -26.58
N PRO A 148 -20.72 7.72 -26.64
CA PRO A 148 -21.40 9.00 -26.84
C PRO A 148 -22.14 8.98 -28.20
N ALA A 149 -23.34 9.58 -28.23
CA ALA A 149 -24.11 9.69 -29.46
C ALA A 149 -23.29 10.40 -30.55
N GLY A 150 -23.21 9.76 -31.71
CA GLY A 150 -22.43 10.24 -32.85
C GLY A 150 -21.01 9.68 -32.95
N ASP A 151 -20.58 8.81 -32.03
CA ASP A 151 -19.37 8.01 -32.21
C ASP A 151 -19.52 7.12 -33.48
N ALA A 152 -18.43 6.93 -34.21
CA ALA A 152 -18.45 6.16 -35.47
C ALA A 152 -18.81 4.67 -35.27
N ARG A 153 -18.66 4.15 -34.05
CA ARG A 153 -18.98 2.78 -33.66
C ARG A 153 -20.45 2.58 -33.32
N CYS A 154 -21.23 3.66 -33.19
CA CYS A 154 -22.67 3.61 -32.88
C CYS A 154 -23.44 2.75 -33.88
N VAL A 155 -24.24 1.86 -33.36
CA VAL A 155 -25.09 0.97 -34.12
C VAL A 155 -26.56 1.31 -33.92
N PHE A 156 -27.00 1.48 -32.69
CA PHE A 156 -28.36 1.87 -32.34
C PHE A 156 -28.39 2.90 -31.24
N PRO A 157 -29.38 3.83 -31.23
CA PRO A 157 -29.52 4.80 -30.16
C PRO A 157 -30.08 4.11 -28.90
N ILE A 158 -29.47 4.42 -27.75
CA ILE A 158 -30.00 4.07 -26.43
C ILE A 158 -30.84 5.25 -25.91
N ASN A 159 -30.28 6.46 -25.96
CA ASN A 159 -30.98 7.71 -25.65
C ASN A 159 -30.41 8.86 -26.51
N ALA A 160 -30.74 10.12 -26.19
CA ALA A 160 -30.25 11.27 -26.95
C ALA A 160 -28.73 11.48 -26.87
N ASN A 161 -28.07 10.97 -25.82
CA ASN A 161 -26.66 11.20 -25.51
C ASN A 161 -25.79 9.94 -25.71
N VAL A 162 -26.39 8.76 -25.75
CA VAL A 162 -25.70 7.46 -25.73
C VAL A 162 -26.24 6.53 -26.80
N CYS A 163 -25.36 5.83 -27.45
CA CYS A 163 -25.66 4.73 -28.37
C CYS A 163 -25.01 3.43 -27.90
N GLY A 164 -25.51 2.31 -28.41
CA GLY A 164 -24.99 0.96 -28.21
C GLY A 164 -24.35 0.38 -29.46
N ALA A 165 -23.43 -0.54 -29.26
CA ALA A 165 -22.81 -1.40 -30.27
C ALA A 165 -22.40 -2.76 -29.67
N PRO A 166 -22.13 -3.79 -30.50
CA PRO A 166 -21.56 -5.04 -30.02
C PRO A 166 -20.20 -4.84 -29.34
N ASP A 167 -19.86 -5.73 -28.41
CA ASP A 167 -18.57 -5.71 -27.66
C ASP A 167 -17.34 -5.80 -28.58
N THR A 168 -17.45 -6.50 -29.73
CA THR A 168 -16.41 -6.54 -30.77
C THR A 168 -16.00 -5.17 -31.30
N SER A 169 -16.79 -4.13 -31.03
CA SER A 169 -16.46 -2.74 -31.35
C SER A 169 -15.41 -2.13 -30.41
N GLY A 170 -15.06 -2.82 -29.30
CA GLY A 170 -14.14 -2.38 -28.26
C GLY A 170 -14.75 -1.33 -27.30
N ASN A 171 -14.23 -1.23 -26.10
CA ASN A 171 -14.71 -0.30 -25.10
C ASN A 171 -14.42 1.18 -25.45
N PHE A 172 -15.12 2.09 -24.77
CA PHE A 172 -14.79 3.51 -24.82
C PHE A 172 -13.70 3.80 -23.79
N ASP A 173 -12.55 4.26 -24.26
CA ASP A 173 -11.37 4.42 -23.46
C ASP A 173 -11.43 5.61 -22.51
N TYR A 174 -10.79 5.47 -21.33
CA TYR A 174 -10.69 6.50 -20.32
C TYR A 174 -9.23 6.79 -19.95
N ASN A 175 -8.84 8.05 -20.00
CA ASN A 175 -7.55 8.52 -19.56
C ASN A 175 -7.53 8.67 -18.01
N LYS A 176 -6.93 7.72 -17.29
CA LYS A 176 -6.81 7.76 -15.82
C LYS A 176 -6.03 8.95 -15.30
N ASN A 177 -5.14 9.51 -16.13
CA ASN A 177 -4.30 10.64 -15.77
C ASN A 177 -5.04 11.99 -15.77
N MET A 178 -6.34 12.02 -16.08
CA MET A 178 -7.13 13.26 -15.97
C MET A 178 -7.12 13.86 -14.56
N PHE A 179 -7.09 13.00 -13.52
CA PHE A 179 -7.16 13.43 -12.12
C PHE A 179 -5.95 12.97 -11.29
N ARG A 180 -5.15 12.07 -11.81
CA ARG A 180 -4.12 11.36 -11.07
C ARG A 180 -2.92 12.27 -10.75
N ASP A 181 -2.49 12.24 -9.50
CA ASP A 181 -1.25 12.85 -9.08
C ASP A 181 -0.04 11.97 -9.48
N VAL A 182 1.02 12.63 -9.95
CA VAL A 182 2.34 12.03 -10.12
C VAL A 182 3.15 12.16 -8.82
N SER A 183 2.88 13.21 -8.07
CA SER A 183 3.49 13.48 -6.76
C SER A 183 2.46 14.08 -5.82
N SER A 184 2.27 13.46 -4.66
CA SER A 184 1.39 13.98 -3.60
C SER A 184 1.90 15.29 -3.02
N GLU A 185 1.00 16.13 -2.54
CA GLU A 185 1.31 17.14 -1.53
C GLU A 185 1.82 16.47 -0.26
N LEU A 186 2.82 17.06 0.39
CA LEU A 186 3.43 16.50 1.59
C LEU A 186 3.94 17.59 2.51
N ASP A 187 3.48 17.55 3.76
CA ASP A 187 4.07 18.26 4.89
C ASP A 187 4.74 17.27 5.84
N ARG A 188 5.95 17.59 6.25
CA ARG A 188 6.73 16.72 7.12
C ARG A 188 7.46 17.51 8.19
N TYR A 189 7.29 17.08 9.43
CA TYR A 189 7.90 17.64 10.61
C TYR A 189 8.76 16.57 11.29
N ASN A 190 9.95 16.93 11.70
CA ASN A 190 10.83 16.05 12.45
C ASN A 190 11.53 16.86 13.54
N VAL A 191 11.45 16.39 14.78
CA VAL A 191 12.14 16.98 15.92
C VAL A 191 12.88 15.88 16.66
N PHE A 192 14.17 16.11 16.88
CA PHE A 192 15.02 15.25 17.69
C PHE A 192 15.70 16.09 18.76
N LEU A 193 15.59 15.66 20.01
CA LEU A 193 16.25 16.25 21.17
C LEU A 193 17.09 15.18 21.84
N TYR A 194 18.29 15.55 22.26
CA TYR A 194 19.10 14.72 23.13
C TYR A 194 19.66 15.51 24.30
N VAL A 195 19.88 14.79 25.41
CA VAL A 195 20.55 15.31 26.62
C VAL A 195 21.57 14.28 27.10
N ASN A 196 22.84 14.64 27.09
CA ASN A 196 23.93 13.85 27.69
C ASN A 196 24.39 14.53 28.93
N HIS A 197 24.53 13.78 30.04
CA HIS A 197 24.98 14.31 31.30
C HIS A 197 25.94 13.34 32.00
N GLU A 198 27.16 13.80 32.22
CA GLU A 198 28.16 13.09 33.02
C GLU A 198 28.00 13.46 34.50
N MET A 199 27.69 12.46 35.33
CA MET A 199 27.56 12.59 36.78
C MET A 199 28.93 12.67 37.44
N GLU A 200 28.97 13.12 38.70
CA GLU A 200 30.22 13.26 39.44
C GLU A 200 30.96 11.94 39.73
N ASN A 201 30.25 10.84 39.70
CA ASN A 201 30.79 9.48 39.85
C ASN A 201 31.26 8.84 38.53
N GLY A 202 31.27 9.58 37.41
CA GLY A 202 31.67 9.10 36.09
C GLY A 202 30.62 8.31 35.33
N VAL A 203 29.40 8.19 35.87
CA VAL A 203 28.27 7.60 35.12
C VAL A 203 27.72 8.65 34.16
N GLU A 204 27.53 8.28 32.92
CA GLU A 204 26.86 9.10 31.92
C GLU A 204 25.40 8.70 31.78
N SER A 205 24.51 9.68 31.83
CA SER A 205 23.10 9.55 31.47
C SER A 205 22.88 10.11 30.06
N PHE A 206 22.20 9.37 29.19
CA PHE A 206 21.83 9.85 27.85
C PHE A 206 20.35 9.66 27.62
N THR A 207 19.71 10.72 27.12
CA THR A 207 18.29 10.78 26.82
C THR A 207 18.10 11.18 25.36
N GLU A 208 17.23 10.50 24.65
CA GLU A 208 16.82 10.87 23.29
C GLU A 208 15.30 10.94 23.22
N LEU A 209 14.79 11.99 22.58
CA LEU A 209 13.38 12.16 22.24
C LEU A 209 13.29 12.43 20.75
N SER A 210 12.46 11.71 20.05
CA SER A 210 12.15 12.00 18.66
C SER A 210 10.65 12.04 18.42
N TRP A 211 10.24 12.99 17.61
CA TRP A 211 8.89 13.10 17.09
C TRP A 211 8.94 13.37 15.59
N TYR A 212 8.16 12.62 14.86
CA TYR A 212 8.01 12.76 13.41
C TYR A 212 6.53 12.78 13.06
N LYS A 213 6.12 13.72 12.20
CA LYS A 213 4.79 13.76 11.61
C LYS A 213 4.92 13.97 10.11
N ALA A 214 4.09 13.25 9.33
CA ALA A 214 3.95 13.48 7.90
C ALA A 214 2.49 13.43 7.50
N GLU A 215 2.03 14.49 6.86
CA GLU A 215 0.68 14.64 6.31
C GLU A 215 0.79 14.67 4.79
N SER A 216 0.05 13.82 4.10
CA SER A 216 0.05 13.79 2.64
C SER A 216 -1.37 13.69 2.10
N ASN A 217 -1.58 14.35 0.96
CA ASN A 217 -2.82 14.30 0.20
C ASN A 217 -2.50 13.90 -1.25
N PHE A 218 -3.20 12.90 -1.74
CA PHE A 218 -2.98 12.30 -3.06
C PHE A 218 -4.30 12.11 -3.80
N ASN A 219 -4.38 12.60 -5.03
CA ASN A 219 -5.48 12.33 -5.93
C ASN A 219 -5.17 11.10 -6.77
N ALA A 220 -5.99 10.07 -6.64
CA ALA A 220 -5.99 8.92 -7.55
C ALA A 220 -7.03 9.13 -8.67
N ASP A 221 -7.05 8.25 -9.65
CA ASP A 221 -8.11 8.20 -10.65
C ASP A 221 -9.48 7.96 -10.02
N ALA A 222 -10.53 8.34 -10.72
CA ALA A 222 -11.90 8.16 -10.27
C ALA A 222 -12.24 6.68 -9.98
N SER A 223 -13.13 6.45 -9.01
CA SER A 223 -13.61 5.11 -8.69
C SER A 223 -14.28 4.46 -9.90
N TYR A 224 -14.09 3.17 -10.08
CA TYR A 224 -14.69 2.38 -11.14
C TYR A 224 -15.35 1.12 -10.59
N LEU A 225 -16.25 0.53 -11.36
CA LEU A 225 -17.00 -0.67 -11.08
C LEU A 225 -16.67 -1.70 -12.15
N SER A 226 -16.42 -2.95 -11.78
CA SER A 226 -16.19 -4.05 -12.70
C SER A 226 -16.92 -5.31 -12.24
N ILE A 227 -17.42 -6.10 -13.18
CA ILE A 227 -18.22 -7.31 -12.95
C ILE A 227 -17.58 -8.23 -11.91
N GLY A 228 -16.35 -8.59 -12.08
CA GLY A 228 -15.69 -9.55 -11.21
C GLY A 228 -15.66 -9.19 -9.73
N ALA A 229 -15.99 -7.92 -9.38
CA ALA A 229 -15.91 -7.39 -8.04
C ALA A 229 -17.24 -6.91 -7.46
N SER A 230 -18.23 -6.54 -8.28
CA SER A 230 -19.41 -5.82 -7.79
C SER A 230 -20.74 -6.46 -8.16
N ASP A 231 -20.83 -7.20 -9.24
CA ASP A 231 -22.10 -7.80 -9.75
C ASP A 231 -23.30 -6.82 -9.69
N LEU A 232 -23.05 -5.54 -10.09
CA LEU A 232 -24.08 -4.51 -10.08
C LEU A 232 -25.03 -4.69 -11.24
N GLN A 233 -26.32 -4.54 -10.97
CA GLN A 233 -27.37 -4.84 -11.92
C GLN A 233 -28.37 -3.70 -12.07
N LEU A 234 -28.82 -3.45 -13.30
CA LEU A 234 -29.98 -2.61 -13.56
C LEU A 234 -31.23 -3.50 -13.52
N GLY A 235 -32.08 -3.31 -12.52
CA GLY A 235 -33.36 -3.99 -12.45
C GLY A 235 -34.30 -3.60 -13.61
N PRO A 236 -35.29 -4.43 -13.95
CA PRO A 236 -36.31 -4.02 -14.91
C PRO A 236 -37.03 -2.74 -14.48
N GLU A 237 -37.22 -2.54 -13.16
CA GLU A 237 -37.89 -1.40 -12.57
C GLU A 237 -37.02 -0.11 -12.48
N TYR A 238 -35.71 -0.22 -12.73
CA TYR A 238 -34.83 0.96 -12.70
C TYR A 238 -35.27 1.99 -13.72
N TYR A 239 -35.52 3.23 -13.28
CA TYR A 239 -36.15 4.25 -14.10
C TYR A 239 -35.47 4.50 -15.45
N TYR A 240 -34.12 4.49 -15.47
CA TYR A 240 -33.32 4.73 -16.67
C TYR A 240 -32.85 3.46 -17.38
N ASN A 241 -33.48 2.30 -17.09
CA ASN A 241 -33.18 1.08 -17.82
C ASN A 241 -33.63 1.18 -19.29
N PRO A 242 -32.73 1.18 -20.29
CA PRO A 242 -33.10 1.30 -21.69
C PRO A 242 -33.84 0.08 -22.22
N PHE A 243 -33.79 -1.04 -21.52
CA PHE A 243 -34.52 -2.28 -21.79
C PHE A 243 -35.57 -2.58 -20.73
N GLY A 244 -35.97 -1.55 -20.00
CA GLY A 244 -37.01 -1.61 -18.96
C GLY A 244 -38.42 -1.84 -19.54
N PRO A 245 -39.46 -1.83 -18.66
CA PRO A 245 -40.83 -2.15 -19.07
C PRO A 245 -41.39 -1.12 -20.05
N CYS A 246 -42.40 -1.52 -20.86
CA CYS A 246 -43.10 -0.62 -21.76
C CYS A 246 -43.86 0.50 -21.02
N LEU A 247 -44.39 0.19 -19.84
CA LEU A 247 -45.14 1.13 -19.00
C LEU A 247 -44.46 1.25 -17.62
N LEU A 248 -44.43 2.46 -17.11
CA LEU A 248 -44.01 2.75 -15.73
C LEU A 248 -45.09 2.27 -14.75
N ALA A 249 -44.77 2.21 -13.45
CA ALA A 249 -45.68 1.77 -12.39
C ALA A 249 -46.98 2.57 -12.28
N ASP A 250 -47.01 3.82 -12.77
CA ASP A 250 -48.18 4.69 -12.83
C ASP A 250 -49.05 4.45 -14.11
N GLY A 251 -48.62 3.54 -14.99
CA GLY A 251 -49.29 3.21 -16.23
C GLY A 251 -48.96 4.12 -17.40
N SER A 252 -48.07 5.10 -17.25
CA SER A 252 -47.58 5.93 -18.36
C SER A 252 -46.56 5.15 -19.22
N GLU A 253 -46.38 5.57 -20.48
CA GLU A 253 -45.31 5.03 -21.33
C GLU A 253 -43.94 5.31 -20.70
N ASN A 254 -43.04 4.33 -20.76
CA ASN A 254 -41.66 4.49 -20.26
C ASN A 254 -40.83 5.35 -21.24
N PRO A 255 -40.47 6.60 -20.89
CA PRO A 255 -39.75 7.47 -21.80
C PRO A 255 -38.29 7.07 -22.02
N ASN A 256 -37.75 6.16 -21.17
CA ASN A 256 -36.36 5.74 -21.19
C ASN A 256 -36.14 4.41 -21.92
N ARG A 257 -37.23 3.72 -22.29
CA ARG A 257 -37.14 2.50 -23.08
C ARG A 257 -36.62 2.80 -24.49
N ALA A 258 -35.50 2.19 -24.85
CA ALA A 258 -34.89 2.36 -26.17
C ALA A 258 -35.77 1.72 -27.27
N ALA A 259 -35.85 2.34 -28.45
CA ALA A 259 -36.56 1.76 -29.60
C ALA A 259 -36.00 0.40 -30.01
N ALA A 260 -34.70 0.19 -29.84
CA ALA A 260 -34.01 -1.09 -30.07
C ALA A 260 -34.59 -2.24 -29.23
N ALA A 261 -35.12 -1.95 -28.01
CA ALA A 261 -35.77 -2.95 -27.19
C ALA A 261 -37.02 -3.55 -27.85
N ASP A 262 -37.80 -2.70 -28.51
CA ASP A 262 -39.02 -3.14 -29.23
C ASP A 262 -38.66 -3.83 -30.54
N GLU A 263 -37.64 -3.34 -31.27
CA GLU A 263 -37.12 -3.97 -32.50
C GLU A 263 -36.57 -5.39 -32.23
N ALA A 264 -35.93 -5.57 -31.08
CA ALA A 264 -35.40 -6.85 -30.62
C ALA A 264 -36.47 -7.78 -29.99
N GLY A 265 -37.72 -7.30 -29.81
CA GLY A 265 -38.79 -8.07 -29.21
C GLY A 265 -38.65 -8.33 -27.72
N ILE A 266 -37.92 -7.46 -27.00
CA ILE A 266 -37.80 -7.54 -25.54
C ILE A 266 -39.17 -7.37 -24.90
N ASP A 267 -39.51 -8.29 -23.96
CA ASP A 267 -40.77 -8.33 -23.26
C ASP A 267 -41.13 -6.99 -22.62
N CYS A 268 -42.39 -6.64 -22.61
CA CYS A 268 -42.91 -5.41 -22.00
C CYS A 268 -42.78 -5.37 -20.46
N ASN A 269 -42.35 -6.46 -19.81
CA ASN A 269 -41.99 -6.44 -18.41
C ASN A 269 -40.56 -5.88 -18.17
N GLY A 270 -39.78 -5.76 -19.25
CA GLY A 270 -38.38 -5.33 -19.20
C GLY A 270 -37.42 -6.43 -18.82
N GLU A 271 -36.15 -6.22 -19.12
CA GLU A 271 -35.04 -7.14 -18.83
C GLU A 271 -34.08 -6.55 -17.77
N ARG A 272 -33.51 -7.44 -16.99
CA ARG A 272 -32.44 -7.15 -16.05
C ARG A 272 -31.11 -7.19 -16.78
N MET A 273 -30.24 -6.22 -16.49
CA MET A 273 -28.93 -6.12 -17.10
C MET A 273 -27.83 -6.05 -16.03
N GLU A 274 -26.69 -6.62 -16.33
CA GLU A 274 -25.47 -6.45 -15.57
C GLU A 274 -24.66 -5.27 -16.13
N VAL A 275 -23.95 -4.57 -15.26
CA VAL A 275 -23.14 -3.41 -15.63
C VAL A 275 -21.68 -3.71 -15.37
N ASP A 276 -20.87 -3.61 -16.41
CA ASP A 276 -19.42 -3.78 -16.34
C ASP A 276 -18.65 -2.59 -16.89
N ASN A 277 -17.35 -2.59 -16.61
CA ASN A 277 -16.40 -1.63 -17.14
C ASN A 277 -16.85 -0.16 -17.00
N PHE A 278 -17.47 0.17 -15.88
CA PHE A 278 -18.09 1.46 -15.65
C PHE A 278 -17.31 2.34 -14.64
N ARG A 279 -17.20 3.62 -14.97
CA ARG A 279 -16.62 4.65 -14.10
C ARG A 279 -17.66 5.74 -13.83
N ALA A 280 -18.19 5.72 -12.62
CA ALA A 280 -19.32 6.56 -12.23
C ALA A 280 -18.95 8.05 -12.06
N LEU A 281 -17.70 8.35 -11.73
CA LEU A 281 -17.27 9.66 -11.27
C LEU A 281 -16.35 10.37 -12.25
N GLU A 282 -16.52 11.68 -12.32
CA GLU A 282 -15.58 12.60 -12.94
C GLU A 282 -14.71 13.34 -11.89
N ALA A 283 -14.61 12.79 -10.68
CA ALA A 283 -13.83 13.34 -9.59
C ALA A 283 -12.75 12.36 -9.12
N PRO A 284 -11.58 12.83 -8.69
CA PRO A 284 -10.54 11.96 -8.16
C PRO A 284 -11.00 11.31 -6.85
N ARG A 285 -10.48 10.12 -6.57
CA ARG A 285 -10.44 9.61 -5.20
C ARG A 285 -9.34 10.36 -4.45
N VAL A 286 -9.68 11.02 -3.38
CA VAL A 286 -8.71 11.73 -2.55
C VAL A 286 -8.28 10.84 -1.41
N SER A 287 -6.98 10.62 -1.26
CA SER A 287 -6.40 9.85 -0.15
C SER A 287 -5.58 10.77 0.73
N GLU A 288 -6.02 10.94 1.96
CA GLU A 288 -5.32 11.66 3.01
C GLU A 288 -4.61 10.66 3.92
N THR A 289 -3.35 10.92 4.22
CA THR A 289 -2.55 10.04 5.07
C THR A 289 -1.79 10.85 6.09
N ASP A 290 -2.06 10.55 7.36
CA ASP A 290 -1.34 11.07 8.51
C ASP A 290 -0.46 9.97 9.11
N ASN A 291 0.82 10.28 9.31
CA ASN A 291 1.76 9.41 10.01
C ASN A 291 2.34 10.16 11.18
N ASP A 292 2.28 9.57 12.37
CA ASP A 292 2.91 10.08 13.59
C ASP A 292 3.85 9.02 14.17
N VAL A 293 5.05 9.44 14.57
CA VAL A 293 6.01 8.58 15.26
C VAL A 293 6.57 9.32 16.46
N PHE A 294 6.52 8.69 17.61
CA PHE A 294 7.13 9.16 18.85
C PHE A 294 8.10 8.11 19.38
N ARG A 295 9.30 8.54 19.85
CA ARG A 295 10.27 7.67 20.49
C ARG A 295 10.94 8.38 21.65
N ILE A 296 11.06 7.68 22.76
CA ILE A 296 11.88 8.07 23.91
C ILE A 296 12.88 6.96 24.21
N LEU A 297 14.12 7.35 24.46
CA LEU A 297 15.17 6.49 24.97
C LEU A 297 15.80 7.16 26.18
N GLN A 298 15.98 6.38 27.25
CA GLN A 298 16.75 6.77 28.42
C GLN A 298 17.79 5.70 28.73
N GLY A 299 19.06 6.07 28.72
CA GLY A 299 20.13 5.14 29.02
C GLY A 299 21.15 5.69 30.02
N PHE A 300 21.93 4.76 30.52
CA PHE A 300 23.05 5.02 31.41
C PHE A 300 24.23 4.16 30.99
N ARG A 301 25.44 4.71 31.09
CA ARG A 301 26.68 3.98 30.88
C ARG A 301 27.76 4.42 31.83
N GLY A 302 28.71 3.54 32.10
CA GLY A 302 29.81 3.83 33.03
C GLY A 302 30.76 2.66 33.13
N SER A 303 31.79 2.84 33.96
CA SER A 303 32.81 1.81 34.23
C SER A 303 32.79 1.41 35.70
N LEU A 304 33.03 0.12 35.97
CA LEU A 304 33.20 -0.46 37.29
C LEU A 304 34.47 -1.34 37.31
N GLY A 305 35.58 -0.78 37.76
CA GLY A 305 36.87 -1.41 37.59
C GLY A 305 37.25 -1.54 36.13
N ASP A 306 37.57 -2.76 35.68
CA ASP A 306 37.95 -3.07 34.29
C ASP A 306 36.72 -3.40 33.38
N TRP A 307 35.50 -3.18 33.90
CA TRP A 307 34.26 -3.45 33.18
C TRP A 307 33.55 -2.18 32.81
N ASP A 308 33.22 -2.02 31.54
CA ASP A 308 32.28 -1.02 31.08
C ASP A 308 30.87 -1.62 30.97
N TRP A 309 29.88 -0.83 31.28
CA TRP A 309 28.49 -1.25 31.23
C TRP A 309 27.61 -0.17 30.58
N GLU A 310 26.56 -0.61 29.91
CA GLU A 310 25.52 0.23 29.31
C GLU A 310 24.15 -0.43 29.46
N THR A 311 23.16 0.39 29.79
CA THR A 311 21.74 -0.04 29.79
C THR A 311 20.88 1.07 29.26
N ALA A 312 19.81 0.69 28.54
CA ALA A 312 18.83 1.62 28.03
C ALA A 312 17.42 1.06 28.10
N VAL A 313 16.45 1.96 28.21
CA VAL A 313 15.03 1.69 28.05
C VAL A 313 14.52 2.51 26.87
N VAL A 314 13.76 1.89 25.99
CA VAL A 314 13.17 2.50 24.80
C VAL A 314 11.67 2.28 24.81
N TYR A 315 10.92 3.34 24.52
CA TYR A 315 9.54 3.27 24.08
C TYR A 315 9.40 3.96 22.74
N SER A 316 8.74 3.33 21.80
CA SER A 316 8.42 3.92 20.50
C SER A 316 7.01 3.55 20.09
N GLU A 317 6.29 4.49 19.55
CA GLU A 317 4.95 4.32 18.98
C GLU A 317 4.95 4.93 17.60
N ALA A 318 4.36 4.22 16.63
CA ALA A 318 4.08 4.75 15.30
C ALA A 318 2.62 4.49 14.95
N SER A 319 1.94 5.49 14.45
CA SER A 319 0.56 5.40 13.96
C SER A 319 0.45 5.97 12.55
N ARG A 320 -0.45 5.38 11.79
CA ARG A 320 -0.86 5.86 10.48
C ARG A 320 -2.36 5.83 10.38
N GLU A 321 -2.95 6.93 9.98
CA GLU A 321 -4.35 7.01 9.56
C GLU A 321 -4.40 7.35 8.07
N ASN A 322 -5.12 6.54 7.31
CA ASN A 322 -5.40 6.80 5.90
C ASN A 322 -6.90 6.88 5.69
N ILE A 323 -7.38 8.00 5.18
CA ILE A 323 -8.78 8.20 4.80
C ILE A 323 -8.83 8.32 3.28
N THR A 324 -9.66 7.53 2.63
CA THR A 324 -9.93 7.66 1.20
C THR A 324 -11.36 8.10 1.00
N HIS A 325 -11.51 9.30 0.45
CA HIS A 325 -12.78 9.93 0.14
C HIS A 325 -13.32 9.47 -1.22
N ASP A 326 -14.61 9.68 -1.44
CA ASP A 326 -15.29 9.44 -2.72
C ASP A 326 -15.13 7.99 -3.24
N ARG A 327 -15.10 7.01 -2.30
CA ARG A 327 -15.24 5.61 -2.65
C ARG A 327 -16.71 5.29 -2.91
N ILE A 328 -16.97 4.30 -3.71
CA ILE A 328 -18.33 3.85 -4.01
C ILE A 328 -18.66 2.66 -3.10
N SER A 329 -19.80 2.73 -2.39
CA SER A 329 -20.44 1.57 -1.77
C SER A 329 -21.21 0.80 -2.84
N ASN A 330 -20.90 -0.48 -3.01
CA ASN A 330 -21.60 -1.35 -3.93
C ASN A 330 -23.09 -1.52 -3.54
N THR A 331 -23.37 -1.65 -2.24
CA THR A 331 -24.77 -1.75 -1.73
C THR A 331 -25.57 -0.49 -2.04
N LEU A 332 -25.03 0.69 -1.69
CA LEU A 332 -25.74 1.94 -1.91
C LEU A 332 -25.88 2.25 -3.40
N MET A 333 -24.90 1.90 -4.23
CA MET A 333 -25.01 2.01 -5.68
C MET A 333 -26.11 1.07 -6.20
N GLN A 334 -26.17 -0.18 -5.74
CA GLN A 334 -27.23 -1.11 -6.13
C GLN A 334 -28.61 -0.61 -5.72
N GLU A 335 -28.77 0.05 -4.57
CA GLU A 335 -30.02 0.68 -4.18
C GLU A 335 -30.45 1.78 -5.16
N LEU A 336 -29.52 2.60 -5.65
CA LEU A 336 -29.80 3.60 -6.68
C LEU A 336 -30.23 2.96 -8.00
N LEU A 337 -29.63 1.84 -8.37
CA LEU A 337 -29.92 1.08 -9.60
C LEU A 337 -31.19 0.23 -9.53
N ASN A 338 -31.78 0.10 -8.34
CA ASN A 338 -33.10 -0.52 -8.14
C ASN A 338 -34.24 0.50 -8.14
N SER A 339 -33.93 1.80 -8.18
CA SER A 339 -34.91 2.85 -7.97
C SER A 339 -35.73 3.13 -9.24
N SER A 340 -37.06 3.17 -9.10
CA SER A 340 -38.00 3.60 -10.14
C SER A 340 -38.28 5.11 -10.16
N SER A 341 -37.55 5.90 -9.34
CA SER A 341 -37.68 7.36 -9.30
C SER A 341 -36.91 8.03 -10.43
N PRO A 342 -37.44 9.08 -11.07
CA PRO A 342 -36.68 9.90 -12.01
C PRO A 342 -35.52 10.68 -11.35
N ASP A 343 -35.53 10.82 -10.01
CA ASP A 343 -34.49 11.50 -9.27
C ASP A 343 -33.31 10.59 -8.90
N THR A 344 -33.33 9.32 -9.35
CA THR A 344 -32.22 8.39 -9.12
C THR A 344 -31.03 8.68 -10.04
N TYR A 345 -29.87 8.12 -9.69
CA TYR A 345 -28.67 8.24 -10.51
C TYR A 345 -28.89 7.72 -11.93
N HIS A 346 -28.55 8.53 -12.94
CA HIS A 346 -28.70 8.17 -14.36
C HIS A 346 -27.43 7.51 -14.91
N MET A 347 -27.19 6.25 -14.60
CA MET A 347 -25.98 5.53 -15.01
C MET A 347 -25.76 5.49 -16.53
N VAL A 348 -26.79 5.32 -17.31
CA VAL A 348 -26.73 5.09 -18.77
C VAL A 348 -26.63 6.40 -19.58
N ASN A 349 -26.34 7.51 -18.95
CA ASN A 349 -26.27 8.80 -19.64
C ASN A 349 -24.86 9.22 -20.11
N GLY A 350 -23.83 8.47 -19.75
CA GLY A 350 -22.44 8.78 -20.10
C GLY A 350 -21.99 10.16 -19.57
N TRP A 351 -20.94 10.72 -20.15
CA TRP A 351 -20.48 12.08 -19.80
C TRP A 351 -21.31 13.19 -20.46
N ALA A 352 -22.11 12.87 -21.44
CA ALA A 352 -22.83 13.84 -22.24
C ALA A 352 -24.09 14.40 -21.56
N GLY A 353 -24.49 13.87 -20.39
CA GLY A 353 -25.70 14.24 -19.69
C GLY A 353 -25.49 14.57 -18.23
N ASP A 354 -26.59 14.83 -17.54
CA ASP A 354 -26.62 15.06 -16.10
C ASP A 354 -26.35 13.75 -15.36
N ARG A 355 -25.32 13.75 -14.50
CA ARG A 355 -24.87 12.62 -13.68
C ARG A 355 -25.13 12.85 -12.19
N GLU A 356 -25.96 13.83 -11.85
CA GLU A 356 -26.39 14.03 -10.47
C GLU A 356 -27.11 12.78 -9.93
N GLY A 357 -27.05 12.60 -8.64
CA GLY A 357 -27.75 11.52 -7.94
C GLY A 357 -26.91 10.33 -7.52
N HIS A 358 -25.60 10.30 -7.80
CA HIS A 358 -24.69 9.23 -7.32
C HIS A 358 -24.13 9.50 -5.92
N GLU A 359 -24.24 10.73 -5.41
CA GLU A 359 -23.72 11.16 -4.10
C GLU A 359 -24.16 10.25 -2.94
N PRO A 360 -25.37 9.68 -2.90
CA PRO A 360 -25.76 8.76 -1.84
C PRO A 360 -24.93 7.47 -1.80
N ALA A 361 -24.28 7.09 -2.91
CA ALA A 361 -23.42 5.92 -2.96
C ALA A 361 -21.94 6.23 -2.62
N LEU A 362 -21.59 7.52 -2.44
CA LEU A 362 -20.24 7.92 -2.06
C LEU A 362 -20.02 7.77 -0.57
N ILE A 363 -18.89 7.23 -0.22
CA ILE A 363 -18.47 6.97 1.16
C ILE A 363 -17.01 7.34 1.37
N ASP A 364 -16.68 7.72 2.58
CA ASP A 364 -15.31 7.80 3.06
C ASP A 364 -14.97 6.52 3.82
N VAL A 365 -13.79 5.99 3.58
CA VAL A 365 -13.31 4.80 4.27
C VAL A 365 -11.96 5.03 4.89
N TYR A 366 -11.71 4.42 6.05
CA TYR A 366 -10.45 4.58 6.76
C TYR A 366 -9.67 3.25 6.90
N ARG A 367 -8.38 3.42 7.16
CA ARG A 367 -7.49 2.40 7.69
C ARG A 367 -6.57 3.05 8.72
N LYS A 368 -6.47 2.43 9.89
CA LYS A 368 -5.65 2.88 11.01
C LYS A 368 -4.66 1.78 11.40
N ASP A 369 -3.40 2.07 11.20
CA ASP A 369 -2.31 1.19 11.56
C ASP A 369 -1.61 1.75 12.81
N LYS A 370 -1.26 0.90 13.76
CA LYS A 370 -0.47 1.28 14.93
C LYS A 370 0.56 0.21 15.26
N THR A 371 1.76 0.64 15.66
CA THR A 371 2.81 -0.23 16.17
C THR A 371 3.42 0.35 17.42
N ASP A 372 3.70 -0.50 18.41
CA ASP A 372 4.37 -0.13 19.65
C ASP A 372 5.60 -1.02 19.86
N LEU A 373 6.65 -0.40 20.39
CA LEU A 373 7.89 -1.07 20.80
C LEU A 373 8.28 -0.62 22.20
N LYS A 374 8.45 -1.58 23.12
CA LYS A 374 9.07 -1.37 24.43
C LYS A 374 10.30 -2.27 24.51
N MET A 375 11.42 -1.71 24.94
CA MET A 375 12.67 -2.47 25.04
C MET A 375 13.48 -2.03 26.25
N ILE A 376 14.14 -2.99 26.87
CA ILE A 376 15.21 -2.75 27.83
C ILE A 376 16.39 -3.63 27.46
N ASP A 377 17.58 -3.06 27.47
CA ASP A 377 18.83 -3.80 27.27
C ASP A 377 19.85 -3.51 28.38
N PHE A 378 20.74 -4.46 28.53
CA PHE A 378 21.92 -4.34 29.38
C PHE A 378 23.10 -5.02 28.72
N LYS A 379 24.23 -4.31 28.62
CA LYS A 379 25.50 -4.81 28.06
C LYS A 379 26.62 -4.53 29.03
N PHE A 380 27.59 -5.41 29.09
CA PHE A 380 28.85 -5.18 29.79
C PHE A 380 30.01 -5.74 28.97
N THR A 381 31.12 -5.03 29.03
CA THR A 381 32.32 -5.31 28.23
C THR A 381 33.55 -5.26 29.13
N ASN A 382 34.53 -6.09 28.77
CA ASN A 382 35.87 -6.04 29.35
C ASN A 382 36.90 -6.21 28.23
N ALA A 383 37.71 -5.19 28.00
CA ALA A 383 38.69 -5.20 26.91
C ALA A 383 39.88 -6.16 27.19
N GLU A 384 40.11 -6.50 28.46
CA GLU A 384 41.25 -7.28 28.92
C GLU A 384 40.84 -8.37 29.93
N LEU A 385 39.85 -9.22 29.52
CA LEU A 385 39.32 -10.29 30.38
C LEU A 385 40.40 -11.23 30.93
N PHE A 386 41.33 -11.62 30.08
CA PHE A 386 42.58 -12.30 30.42
C PHE A 386 43.58 -12.20 29.25
N ASN A 387 44.88 -12.42 29.55
CA ASN A 387 45.94 -12.27 28.56
C ASN A 387 46.35 -13.57 27.94
N LEU A 388 46.41 -13.62 26.61
CA LEU A 388 47.11 -14.64 25.81
C LEU A 388 48.52 -14.12 25.46
N PRO A 389 49.42 -15.02 24.95
CA PRO A 389 50.76 -14.56 24.52
C PRO A 389 50.74 -13.46 23.46
N ALA A 390 49.71 -13.38 22.66
CA ALA A 390 49.52 -12.38 21.57
C ALA A 390 48.75 -11.12 22.00
N GLY A 391 48.25 -11.08 23.22
CA GLY A 391 47.53 -9.91 23.74
C GLY A 391 46.30 -10.23 24.59
N PRO A 392 45.57 -9.21 25.05
CA PRO A 392 44.40 -9.39 25.88
C PRO A 392 43.19 -9.91 25.06
N VAL A 393 42.38 -10.74 25.69
CA VAL A 393 41.09 -11.20 25.14
C VAL A 393 40.02 -10.21 25.55
N GLY A 394 39.35 -9.63 24.55
CA GLY A 394 38.15 -8.79 24.76
C GLY A 394 36.91 -9.64 24.93
N PHE A 395 35.99 -9.19 25.78
CA PHE A 395 34.72 -9.87 26.04
C PHE A 395 33.57 -8.87 26.09
N LEU A 396 32.43 -9.27 25.51
CA LEU A 396 31.15 -8.59 25.60
C LEU A 396 30.06 -9.61 25.92
N ALA A 397 29.14 -9.28 26.81
CA ALA A 397 27.89 -9.99 26.98
C ALA A 397 26.74 -9.01 27.21
N GLY A 398 25.55 -9.42 26.82
CA GLY A 398 24.36 -8.60 27.01
C GLY A 398 23.08 -9.41 27.02
N MET A 399 22.03 -8.75 27.50
CA MET A 399 20.67 -9.25 27.49
C MET A 399 19.73 -8.14 27.00
N GLU A 400 18.65 -8.57 26.37
CA GLU A 400 17.59 -7.69 25.84
C GLU A 400 16.24 -8.32 26.09
N TYR A 401 15.29 -7.53 26.54
CA TYR A 401 13.88 -7.85 26.52
C TYR A 401 13.16 -6.82 25.66
N ARG A 402 12.32 -7.32 24.74
CA ARG A 402 11.57 -6.49 23.80
C ARG A 402 10.13 -6.98 23.70
N GLU A 403 9.19 -6.07 23.77
CA GLU A 403 7.77 -6.25 23.52
C GLU A 403 7.40 -5.46 22.26
N GLU A 404 6.85 -6.13 21.28
CA GLU A 404 6.39 -5.56 20.02
C GLU A 404 4.90 -5.81 19.87
N SER A 405 4.13 -4.82 19.44
CA SER A 405 2.73 -4.98 19.10
C SER A 405 2.37 -4.22 17.83
N PHE A 406 1.33 -4.68 17.16
CA PHE A 406 0.72 -3.96 16.05
C PHE A 406 -0.79 -4.14 16.05
N SER A 407 -1.50 -3.19 15.43
CA SER A 407 -2.90 -3.29 15.06
C SER A 407 -3.14 -2.66 13.69
N ASP A 408 -3.99 -3.29 12.88
CA ASP A 408 -4.50 -2.82 11.59
C ASP A 408 -6.03 -2.83 11.70
N ASP A 409 -6.63 -1.65 11.87
CA ASP A 409 -8.07 -1.40 12.03
C ASP A 409 -8.59 -0.77 10.73
N ARG A 410 -9.59 -1.38 10.13
CA ARG A 410 -10.16 -0.98 8.86
C ARG A 410 -11.61 -0.58 9.02
N ASP A 411 -12.06 0.25 8.11
CA ASP A 411 -13.48 0.58 8.00
C ASP A 411 -14.33 -0.71 7.89
N PRO A 412 -15.48 -0.79 8.58
CA PRO A 412 -16.36 -1.97 8.55
C PRO A 412 -16.82 -2.41 7.15
N ARG A 413 -16.76 -1.53 6.16
CA ARG A 413 -17.03 -1.86 4.76
C ARG A 413 -15.83 -2.47 4.04
N LEU A 414 -14.62 -2.29 4.59
CA LEU A 414 -13.38 -2.86 4.07
C LEU A 414 -12.99 -4.15 4.77
N ASP A 415 -13.36 -4.34 6.04
CA ASP A 415 -13.03 -5.55 6.82
C ASP A 415 -14.00 -6.71 6.60
N GLY A 416 -15.14 -6.45 5.96
CA GLY A 416 -16.20 -7.43 5.71
C GLY A 416 -17.27 -7.49 6.78
N THR A 417 -17.22 -6.64 7.83
CA THR A 417 -18.28 -6.53 8.85
C THR A 417 -19.60 -6.06 8.22
N ILE A 418 -19.53 -5.10 7.29
CA ILE A 418 -20.63 -4.69 6.43
C ILE A 418 -20.47 -5.41 5.09
N ALA A 419 -21.27 -6.44 4.88
CA ALA A 419 -21.25 -7.21 3.64
C ALA A 419 -21.94 -6.45 2.50
N TYR A 420 -21.46 -6.65 1.28
CA TYR A 420 -22.15 -6.19 0.08
C TYR A 420 -23.49 -6.88 -0.09
N VAL A 421 -24.53 -6.09 -0.34
CA VAL A 421 -25.88 -6.55 -0.65
C VAL A 421 -26.20 -6.22 -2.11
N ALA A 422 -26.22 -7.25 -2.95
CA ALA A 422 -26.47 -7.14 -4.37
C ALA A 422 -27.97 -7.09 -4.71
N TYR A 423 -28.28 -7.09 -5.98
CA TYR A 423 -29.65 -7.16 -6.49
C TYR A 423 -30.42 -8.34 -5.86
N GLU A 424 -31.71 -8.12 -5.57
CA GLU A 424 -32.61 -9.08 -4.88
C GLU A 424 -32.14 -9.49 -3.46
N GLY A 425 -31.21 -8.77 -2.86
CA GLY A 425 -30.76 -9.00 -1.49
C GLY A 425 -29.75 -10.13 -1.34
N ALA A 426 -29.16 -10.61 -2.41
CA ALA A 426 -28.06 -11.56 -2.34
C ALA A 426 -26.84 -10.92 -1.64
N THR A 427 -26.12 -11.72 -0.84
CA THR A 427 -24.90 -11.27 -0.14
C THR A 427 -23.69 -12.05 -0.61
N PHE A 428 -22.56 -11.34 -0.76
CA PHE A 428 -21.30 -11.91 -1.22
C PHE A 428 -20.21 -11.64 -0.16
N PRO A 429 -19.98 -12.59 0.78
CA PRO A 429 -19.02 -12.37 1.88
C PRO A 429 -17.57 -12.19 1.42
N GLU A 430 -17.23 -12.64 0.22
CA GLU A 430 -15.91 -12.50 -0.39
C GLU A 430 -15.72 -11.19 -1.16
N VAL A 431 -16.78 -10.38 -1.27
CA VAL A 431 -16.76 -9.08 -1.95
C VAL A 431 -16.93 -7.99 -0.90
N SER A 432 -16.04 -7.01 -0.90
CA SER A 432 -16.17 -5.81 -0.08
C SER A 432 -17.35 -4.96 -0.55
N ASP A 433 -18.05 -4.32 0.38
CA ASP A 433 -19.03 -3.29 0.02
C ASP A 433 -18.39 -2.08 -0.69
N VAL A 434 -17.07 -1.93 -0.58
CA VAL A 434 -16.33 -0.87 -1.28
C VAL A 434 -15.88 -1.35 -2.66
N ALA A 435 -16.32 -0.68 -3.70
CA ALA A 435 -16.00 -1.02 -5.09
C ALA A 435 -14.48 -1.18 -5.30
N ASN A 436 -14.10 -2.24 -6.04
CA ASN A 436 -12.71 -2.63 -6.29
C ASN A 436 -11.87 -2.85 -5.03
N SER A 437 -12.47 -3.40 -4.01
CA SER A 437 -11.78 -3.84 -2.80
C SER A 437 -12.17 -5.27 -2.47
N SER A 438 -11.23 -6.04 -1.94
CA SER A 438 -11.52 -7.33 -1.32
C SER A 438 -11.61 -7.15 0.19
N PRO A 439 -12.51 -7.83 0.87
CA PRO A 439 -12.59 -7.74 2.32
C PRO A 439 -11.28 -8.23 2.94
N THR A 440 -10.77 -7.47 3.88
CA THR A 440 -9.56 -7.81 4.61
C THR A 440 -9.81 -7.51 6.07
N ALA A 441 -9.97 -8.56 6.87
CA ALA A 441 -10.26 -8.45 8.29
C ALA A 441 -9.21 -7.62 9.03
N ASP A 442 -9.62 -6.99 10.11
CA ASP A 442 -8.72 -6.38 11.08
C ASP A 442 -7.68 -7.38 11.56
N ASN A 443 -6.49 -6.89 11.82
CA ASN A 443 -5.39 -7.72 12.26
C ASN A 443 -4.65 -7.06 13.42
N SER A 444 -4.25 -7.86 14.40
CA SER A 444 -3.43 -7.39 15.52
C SER A 444 -2.59 -8.53 16.08
N GLY A 445 -1.49 -8.18 16.71
CA GLY A 445 -0.64 -9.17 17.34
C GLY A 445 0.40 -8.53 18.24
N GLU A 446 0.95 -9.34 19.13
CA GLU A 446 2.02 -8.96 20.05
C GLU A 446 3.07 -10.06 20.15
N ARG A 447 4.29 -9.69 20.47
CA ARG A 447 5.42 -10.59 20.62
C ARG A 447 6.34 -10.09 21.70
N ASP A 448 6.72 -11.01 22.59
CA ASP A 448 7.82 -10.84 23.53
C ASP A 448 9.09 -11.51 22.99
N VAL A 449 10.21 -10.82 23.08
CA VAL A 449 11.52 -11.37 22.68
C VAL A 449 12.48 -11.23 23.84
N ASN A 450 13.05 -12.34 24.28
CA ASN A 450 14.12 -12.40 25.25
C ASN A 450 15.42 -12.83 24.56
N SER A 451 16.48 -12.06 24.71
CA SER A 451 17.75 -12.35 24.05
C SER A 451 18.91 -12.34 25.04
N LEU A 452 19.83 -13.29 24.86
CA LEU A 452 21.14 -13.32 25.49
C LEU A 452 22.20 -13.42 24.40
N PHE A 453 23.26 -12.60 24.49
CA PHE A 453 24.33 -12.61 23.50
C PHE A 453 25.69 -12.39 24.13
N THR A 454 26.72 -12.93 23.47
CA THR A 454 28.11 -12.79 23.90
C THR A 454 29.05 -12.75 22.71
N GLU A 455 30.16 -12.03 22.88
CA GLU A 455 31.23 -11.94 21.89
C GLU A 455 32.60 -11.98 22.55
N PHE A 456 33.55 -12.66 21.89
CA PHE A 456 34.96 -12.70 22.25
C PHE A 456 35.81 -12.18 21.09
N ALA A 457 36.70 -11.24 21.38
CA ALA A 457 37.78 -10.82 20.49
C ALA A 457 39.09 -11.44 20.97
N ILE A 458 39.67 -12.32 20.17
CA ILE A 458 40.77 -13.24 20.59
C ILE A 458 42.01 -12.97 19.74
N PRO A 459 43.06 -12.37 20.28
CA PRO A 459 44.37 -12.30 19.61
C PRO A 459 45.03 -13.66 19.66
N VAL A 460 44.88 -14.45 18.60
CA VAL A 460 45.40 -15.85 18.54
C VAL A 460 46.91 -15.89 18.35
N LEU A 461 47.41 -14.98 17.47
CA LEU A 461 48.84 -14.75 17.21
C LEU A 461 49.03 -13.25 16.98
N ASP A 462 50.27 -12.73 17.03
CA ASP A 462 50.58 -11.36 16.68
C ASP A 462 50.07 -10.92 15.29
N THR A 463 49.84 -11.90 14.42
CA THR A 463 49.37 -11.69 13.02
C THR A 463 47.96 -12.24 12.78
N LEU A 464 47.30 -12.83 13.76
CA LEU A 464 46.02 -13.50 13.59
C LEU A 464 45.07 -13.17 14.74
N ASP A 465 44.01 -12.45 14.38
CA ASP A 465 42.88 -12.15 15.26
C ASP A 465 41.70 -13.07 14.96
N GLY A 466 40.99 -13.49 15.99
CA GLY A 466 39.76 -14.27 15.93
C GLY A 466 38.61 -13.55 16.60
N GLN A 467 37.40 -13.81 16.14
CA GLN A 467 36.14 -13.35 16.76
C GLN A 467 35.18 -14.51 16.86
N LEU A 468 34.57 -14.67 18.02
CA LEU A 468 33.50 -15.64 18.27
C LEU A 468 32.31 -14.89 18.85
N ALA A 469 31.10 -15.13 18.31
CA ALA A 469 29.88 -14.57 18.89
C ALA A 469 28.77 -15.63 18.89
N LEU A 470 27.88 -15.52 19.86
CA LEU A 470 26.71 -16.38 20.04
C LEU A 470 25.54 -15.55 20.56
N ARG A 471 24.36 -15.79 20.01
CA ARG A 471 23.08 -15.22 20.47
C ARG A 471 22.03 -16.32 20.59
N VAL A 472 21.26 -16.27 21.65
CA VAL A 472 20.08 -17.09 21.89
C VAL A 472 18.91 -16.15 22.06
N GLU A 473 17.85 -16.39 21.30
CA GLU A 473 16.59 -15.62 21.37
C GLU A 473 15.43 -16.56 21.61
N ASN A 474 14.51 -16.18 22.47
CA ASN A 474 13.19 -16.79 22.64
C ASN A 474 12.13 -15.79 22.22
N LEU A 475 11.34 -16.13 21.20
CA LEU A 475 10.23 -15.35 20.68
C LEU A 475 8.93 -16.05 21.09
N SER A 476 8.01 -15.32 21.71
CA SER A 476 6.78 -15.89 22.29
C SER A 476 5.87 -16.60 21.28
N ASP A 477 5.94 -16.22 20.00
CA ASP A 477 5.05 -16.70 18.94
C ASP A 477 5.70 -17.74 17.99
N VAL A 478 7.02 -17.70 17.79
CA VAL A 478 7.72 -18.56 16.82
C VAL A 478 8.80 -19.45 17.44
N GLY A 479 9.03 -19.32 18.76
CA GLY A 479 9.95 -20.19 19.52
C GLY A 479 11.39 -19.70 19.56
N ASP A 480 12.34 -20.62 19.75
CA ASP A 480 13.73 -20.33 20.04
C ASP A 480 14.59 -20.25 18.77
N SER A 481 15.56 -19.35 18.79
CA SER A 481 16.61 -19.27 17.78
C SER A 481 17.98 -19.18 18.45
N THR A 482 18.96 -19.85 17.88
CA THR A 482 20.37 -19.74 18.29
C THR A 482 21.21 -19.50 17.05
N VAL A 483 22.01 -18.44 17.04
CA VAL A 483 22.89 -18.08 15.93
C VAL A 483 24.30 -17.82 16.42
N GLY A 484 25.29 -18.27 15.65
CA GLY A 484 26.69 -18.12 15.95
C GLY A 484 27.47 -17.42 14.84
N LYS A 485 28.61 -16.85 15.20
CA LYS A 485 29.57 -16.25 14.26
C LYS A 485 30.99 -16.64 14.65
N ILE A 486 31.79 -16.99 13.63
CA ILE A 486 33.22 -17.12 13.72
C ILE A 486 33.85 -16.27 12.63
N ALA A 487 34.79 -15.42 13.00
CA ALA A 487 35.54 -14.62 12.02
C ALA A 487 37.02 -14.59 12.37
N PHE A 488 37.86 -14.33 11.39
CA PHE A 488 39.28 -14.17 11.57
C PHE A 488 39.84 -13.07 10.66
N GLY A 489 40.94 -12.45 11.13
CA GLY A 489 41.75 -11.52 10.35
C GLY A 489 43.20 -11.98 10.44
N TRP A 490 43.78 -12.37 9.30
CA TRP A 490 45.19 -12.80 9.23
C TRP A 490 46.02 -11.77 8.45
N ARG A 491 47.03 -11.22 9.11
CA ARG A 491 47.94 -10.20 8.57
C ARG A 491 49.37 -10.76 8.54
N PRO A 492 49.71 -11.60 7.54
CA PRO A 492 51.07 -12.22 7.46
C PRO A 492 52.18 -11.21 7.28
N ILE A 493 51.87 -10.05 6.68
CA ILE A 493 52.75 -8.88 6.55
C ILE A 493 51.90 -7.62 6.70
N GLU A 494 52.47 -6.48 7.06
CA GLU A 494 51.74 -5.24 7.33
C GLU A 494 50.81 -4.79 6.19
N GLN A 495 51.23 -5.03 4.95
CA GLN A 495 50.53 -4.60 3.74
C GLN A 495 49.40 -5.55 3.30
N LEU A 496 49.29 -6.74 3.87
CA LEU A 496 48.35 -7.76 3.41
C LEU A 496 47.49 -8.31 4.53
N LEU A 497 46.19 -8.15 4.40
CA LEU A 497 45.18 -8.66 5.34
C LEU A 497 44.22 -9.60 4.62
N PHE A 498 44.16 -10.85 5.09
CA PHE A 498 43.09 -11.79 4.75
C PHE A 498 42.01 -11.78 5.82
N ARG A 499 40.76 -11.74 5.41
CA ARG A 499 39.60 -11.84 6.29
C ARG A 499 38.70 -12.97 5.83
N GLY A 500 38.13 -13.69 6.81
CA GLY A 500 37.12 -14.69 6.58
C GLY A 500 36.14 -14.70 7.73
N SER A 501 34.87 -14.94 7.42
CA SER A 501 33.83 -15.10 8.42
C SER A 501 32.83 -16.16 7.99
N TRP A 502 32.29 -16.82 8.98
CA TRP A 502 31.12 -17.68 8.87
C TRP A 502 30.13 -17.26 9.94
N SER A 503 28.87 -17.04 9.55
CA SER A 503 27.81 -16.65 10.46
C SER A 503 26.50 -17.33 10.10
N GLU A 504 25.80 -17.77 11.10
CA GLU A 504 24.39 -18.11 10.99
C GLU A 504 23.56 -16.82 11.06
N ALA A 505 22.44 -16.81 10.35
CA ALA A 505 21.50 -15.72 10.35
C ALA A 505 20.10 -16.25 10.59
N PHE A 506 19.29 -15.46 11.26
CA PHE A 506 17.90 -15.75 11.57
C PHE A 506 17.04 -14.54 11.20
N ARG A 507 15.90 -14.81 10.63
CA ARG A 507 14.86 -13.82 10.39
C ARG A 507 13.55 -14.34 10.96
N ALA A 508 13.00 -13.65 11.96
CA ALA A 508 11.68 -13.93 12.44
C ALA A 508 10.63 -13.50 11.39
N PRO A 509 9.57 -14.27 11.17
CA PRO A 509 8.41 -13.76 10.43
C PRO A 509 7.89 -12.49 11.11
N ASN A 510 7.45 -11.50 10.33
CA ASN A 510 6.89 -10.31 10.93
C ASN A 510 5.53 -10.62 11.60
N LEU A 511 5.17 -9.83 12.59
CA LEU A 511 3.94 -10.02 13.36
C LEU A 511 2.68 -10.01 12.50
N PHE A 512 2.65 -9.17 11.46
CA PHE A 512 1.53 -9.12 10.53
C PHE A 512 1.31 -10.46 9.84
N THR A 513 2.38 -11.06 9.30
CA THR A 513 2.30 -12.36 8.59
C THR A 513 1.89 -13.51 9.50
N VAL A 514 2.35 -13.52 10.76
CA VAL A 514 2.03 -14.59 11.71
C VAL A 514 0.56 -14.55 12.14
N ASN A 515 0.00 -13.34 12.24
CA ASN A 515 -1.36 -13.11 12.73
C ASN A 515 -2.36 -12.86 11.59
N GLU A 516 -1.91 -12.84 10.32
CA GLU A 516 -2.77 -12.59 9.18
C GLU A 516 -3.87 -13.65 9.09
N ALA A 517 -5.13 -13.18 9.15
CA ALA A 517 -6.29 -14.01 8.85
C ALA A 517 -6.36 -14.33 7.35
N LEU A 518 -7.29 -15.21 6.96
CA LEU A 518 -7.54 -15.50 5.55
C LEU A 518 -7.85 -14.20 4.80
N VAL A 519 -7.02 -13.90 3.80
CA VAL A 519 -7.21 -12.75 2.92
C VAL A 519 -7.80 -13.22 1.60
N VAL A 520 -8.99 -12.74 1.29
CA VAL A 520 -9.60 -12.96 -0.02
C VAL A 520 -8.96 -12.03 -1.04
N ARG A 521 -8.55 -12.58 -2.18
CA ARG A 521 -8.03 -11.80 -3.32
C ARG A 521 -8.70 -12.29 -4.59
N GLN A 522 -9.20 -11.37 -5.39
CA GLN A 522 -9.58 -11.68 -6.76
C GLN A 522 -8.33 -11.81 -7.62
N ASN A 523 -8.23 -12.91 -8.32
CA ASN A 523 -7.17 -13.16 -9.30
C ASN A 523 -7.80 -13.78 -10.54
N THR A 524 -7.54 -13.19 -11.69
CA THR A 524 -7.76 -13.87 -12.96
C THR A 524 -6.61 -14.85 -13.14
N ARG A 525 -6.90 -16.14 -13.11
CA ARG A 525 -5.92 -17.20 -13.39
C ARG A 525 -6.46 -18.07 -14.49
N ILE A 526 -5.60 -18.35 -15.45
CA ILE A 526 -5.86 -19.44 -16.40
C ILE A 526 -5.65 -20.74 -15.62
N ASP A 527 -6.66 -21.59 -15.58
CA ASP A 527 -6.48 -22.96 -15.09
C ASP A 527 -5.69 -23.74 -16.14
N ALA A 528 -4.40 -23.93 -15.88
CA ALA A 528 -3.49 -24.57 -16.82
C ALA A 528 -3.91 -26.02 -17.19
N VAL A 529 -4.74 -26.67 -16.38
CA VAL A 529 -5.26 -28.02 -16.70
C VAL A 529 -6.41 -27.92 -17.68
N CYS A 530 -7.31 -26.95 -17.46
CA CYS A 530 -8.43 -26.71 -18.36
C CYS A 530 -7.94 -26.21 -19.72
N ASP A 531 -7.05 -25.24 -19.74
CA ASP A 531 -6.40 -24.70 -20.94
C ASP A 531 -5.70 -25.80 -21.74
N TYR A 532 -4.91 -26.65 -21.08
CA TYR A 532 -4.24 -27.80 -21.72
C TYR A 532 -5.25 -28.81 -22.29
N VAL A 533 -6.34 -29.12 -21.59
CA VAL A 533 -7.35 -30.09 -22.05
C VAL A 533 -8.15 -29.52 -23.24
N GLU A 534 -8.47 -28.24 -23.23
CA GLU A 534 -9.11 -27.53 -24.33
C GLU A 534 -8.24 -27.54 -25.59
N ASP A 535 -6.96 -27.16 -25.45
CA ASP A 535 -5.97 -27.14 -26.52
C ASP A 535 -5.72 -28.53 -27.15
N VAL A 536 -5.66 -29.57 -26.32
CA VAL A 536 -5.34 -30.95 -26.81
C VAL A 536 -6.58 -31.69 -27.31
N THR A 537 -7.73 -31.47 -26.72
CA THR A 537 -8.96 -32.24 -27.06
C THR A 537 -9.94 -31.48 -27.94
N GLY A 538 -9.82 -30.16 -28.05
CA GLY A 538 -10.80 -29.29 -28.70
C GLY A 538 -12.18 -29.29 -28.01
N ALA A 539 -12.23 -29.72 -26.75
CA ALA A 539 -13.44 -29.73 -25.95
C ALA A 539 -13.69 -28.31 -25.41
N ASN A 540 -14.90 -27.79 -25.65
CA ASN A 540 -15.32 -26.57 -24.97
C ASN A 540 -15.63 -26.91 -23.51
N LEU A 541 -14.74 -26.52 -22.58
CA LEU A 541 -14.81 -26.84 -21.16
C LEU A 541 -15.49 -25.74 -20.33
N ASP A 542 -16.13 -24.75 -20.96
CA ASP A 542 -16.82 -23.65 -20.28
C ASP A 542 -17.85 -24.10 -19.24
N THR A 543 -18.31 -25.35 -19.31
CA THR A 543 -19.25 -25.90 -18.31
C THR A 543 -18.58 -26.66 -17.17
N ASP A 544 -17.38 -27.21 -17.36
CA ASP A 544 -16.73 -28.10 -16.40
C ASP A 544 -15.47 -27.48 -15.75
N CYS A 545 -14.94 -26.43 -16.34
CA CYS A 545 -13.80 -25.67 -15.84
C CYS A 545 -14.19 -24.28 -15.35
N THR A 546 -15.40 -24.09 -14.88
CA THR A 546 -15.78 -22.86 -14.19
C THR A 546 -14.73 -22.55 -13.14
N PRO A 547 -14.18 -21.34 -13.08
CA PRO A 547 -13.31 -20.91 -12.00
C PRO A 547 -14.14 -20.80 -10.71
N SER A 548 -14.61 -21.93 -10.23
CA SER A 548 -15.13 -22.05 -8.90
C SER A 548 -13.94 -22.21 -7.98
N VAL A 549 -13.23 -21.16 -7.69
CA VAL A 549 -12.55 -21.09 -6.40
C VAL A 549 -12.07 -19.68 -6.15
N GLN A 550 -12.93 -18.94 -5.57
CA GLN A 550 -12.52 -17.99 -4.55
C GLN A 550 -11.82 -18.79 -3.43
N ARG A 551 -10.52 -18.76 -3.35
CA ARG A 551 -9.73 -19.21 -2.22
C ARG A 551 -8.87 -18.08 -1.74
#